data_631ebdc70f6cf933f13aca3ad2d92474
#
_entry.id   631ebdc70f6cf933f13aca3ad2d92474
#
_cell.length_a   1.000
_cell.length_b   1.000
_cell.length_c   1.000
_cell.angle_alpha   90.00
_cell.angle_beta   90.00
_cell.angle_gamma   90.00
#
_symmetry.space_group_name_H-M   'P 1'
#
loop_
_entity.id
_entity.type
_entity.pdbx_description
1 polymer ?
#
loop_
_entity_poly.entity_id
_entity_poly.type
_entity_poly.pdbx_seq_one_letter_code
_entity_poly.pdbx_strand_id
1 'polypeptide(L)'
;MNPPKKRQPTIAEVAAENSDILIPFASIDPAKGKVGAREARRLIRDYGIKGFKFHPTMQGFYPNDRMAYDLYEAIAEENCIALFHTGQTGVGNGMRGGMGMRLKFSHPMYLDDVAVDFPDMPIILAHPSFPWQEEALSVATHKPNVYIDLSGWSPRYFPPILVQYINTILKHKMLFGSDWPAITPDRWMSDFAQLDIREEVVPLVLKENAAKLLKLK
;
A
#
# COMPACT_ATOMS: atom_id res chain seq x y z
N MET A 1 19.49 -2.94 -41.07
CA MET A 1 19.61 -2.44 -39.67
C MET A 1 18.21 -2.24 -39.11
N ASN A 2 17.82 -2.96 -38.07
CA ASN A 2 16.55 -2.68 -37.40
C ASN A 2 16.65 -1.32 -36.73
N PRO A 3 15.60 -0.45 -36.79
CA PRO A 3 15.61 0.81 -36.09
C PRO A 3 15.76 0.55 -34.58
N PRO A 4 16.47 1.42 -33.85
CA PRO A 4 16.62 1.25 -32.42
C PRO A 4 15.23 1.17 -31.78
N LYS A 5 14.99 0.11 -30.99
CA LYS A 5 13.74 -0.01 -30.21
C LYS A 5 13.62 1.23 -29.32
N LYS A 6 12.58 2.04 -29.53
CA LYS A 6 12.29 3.16 -28.64
C LYS A 6 12.19 2.62 -27.22
N ARG A 7 12.92 3.22 -26.28
CA ARG A 7 12.82 2.90 -24.85
C ARG A 7 11.37 3.11 -24.43
N GLN A 8 10.75 2.13 -23.76
CA GLN A 8 9.44 2.34 -23.16
C GLN A 8 9.58 3.35 -22.01
N PRO A 9 8.61 4.28 -21.87
CA PRO A 9 8.62 5.22 -20.76
C PRO A 9 8.52 4.48 -19.43
N THR A 10 9.15 5.01 -18.40
CA THR A 10 8.98 4.53 -17.04
C THR A 10 7.60 4.92 -16.50
N ILE A 11 7.11 4.23 -15.48
CA ILE A 11 5.86 4.59 -14.79
C ILE A 11 5.91 6.04 -14.27
N ALA A 12 7.08 6.48 -13.79
CA ALA A 12 7.27 7.85 -13.32
C ALA A 12 7.10 8.89 -14.44
N GLU A 13 7.64 8.60 -15.64
CA GLU A 13 7.48 9.48 -16.81
C GLU A 13 6.01 9.53 -17.27
N VAL A 14 5.33 8.38 -17.34
CA VAL A 14 3.90 8.32 -17.71
C VAL A 14 3.04 9.09 -16.68
N ALA A 15 3.32 8.94 -15.40
CA ALA A 15 2.58 9.63 -14.35
C ALA A 15 2.85 11.14 -14.36
N ALA A 16 4.07 11.57 -14.69
CA ALA A 16 4.40 12.99 -14.82
C ALA A 16 3.65 13.66 -16.00
N GLU A 17 3.50 12.94 -17.11
CA GLU A 17 2.73 13.38 -18.29
C GLU A 17 1.21 13.43 -18.05
N ASN A 18 0.71 12.70 -17.02
CA ASN A 18 -0.71 12.59 -16.66
C ASN A 18 -0.94 12.96 -15.19
N SER A 19 -0.26 13.98 -14.71
CA SER A 19 -0.25 14.37 -13.29
C SER A 19 -1.58 14.95 -12.77
N ASP A 20 -2.52 15.22 -13.66
CA ASP A 20 -3.90 15.61 -13.36
C ASP A 20 -4.77 14.43 -12.90
N ILE A 21 -4.41 13.19 -13.26
CA ILE A 21 -5.16 11.98 -12.94
C ILE A 21 -4.34 10.90 -12.23
N LEU A 22 -3.00 10.95 -12.28
CA LEU A 22 -2.12 9.92 -11.72
C LEU A 22 -1.24 10.47 -10.59
N ILE A 23 -1.23 9.76 -9.47
CA ILE A 23 -0.32 10.01 -8.36
C ILE A 23 0.65 8.83 -8.29
N PRO A 24 1.94 9.02 -8.64
CA PRO A 24 2.87 7.92 -8.78
C PRO A 24 3.41 7.43 -7.44
N PHE A 25 3.45 6.09 -7.31
CA PHE A 25 4.21 5.38 -6.29
C PHE A 25 5.31 4.57 -6.98
N ALA A 26 6.51 4.65 -6.44
CA ALA A 26 7.65 3.88 -6.93
C ALA A 26 7.80 2.55 -6.18
N SER A 27 8.70 1.70 -6.65
CA SER A 27 9.16 0.52 -5.90
C SER A 27 10.67 0.42 -6.02
N ILE A 28 11.32 0.23 -4.89
CA ILE A 28 12.78 0.04 -4.78
C ILE A 28 13.02 -1.22 -3.95
N ASP A 29 13.99 -2.01 -4.37
CA ASP A 29 14.43 -3.17 -3.60
C ASP A 29 15.12 -2.71 -2.30
N PRO A 30 14.61 -3.08 -1.12
CA PRO A 30 15.18 -2.72 0.17
C PRO A 30 16.64 -3.16 0.34
N ALA A 31 17.05 -4.27 -0.31
CA ALA A 31 18.42 -4.75 -0.28
C ALA A 31 19.45 -3.78 -0.89
N LYS A 32 18.99 -2.74 -1.60
CA LYS A 32 19.88 -1.69 -2.13
C LYS A 32 20.40 -0.72 -1.07
N GLY A 33 19.87 -0.73 0.16
CA GLY A 33 20.33 0.09 1.27
C GLY A 33 20.51 1.56 0.86
N LYS A 34 21.67 2.15 1.17
CA LYS A 34 21.98 3.57 0.84
C LYS A 34 21.89 3.94 -0.64
N VAL A 35 22.10 2.99 -1.55
CA VAL A 35 21.92 3.25 -2.99
C VAL A 35 20.42 3.42 -3.29
N GLY A 36 19.60 2.56 -2.71
CA GLY A 36 18.13 2.69 -2.80
C GLY A 36 17.61 3.99 -2.20
N ALA A 37 18.14 4.39 -1.04
CA ALA A 37 17.77 5.65 -0.40
C ALA A 37 18.08 6.89 -1.27
N ARG A 38 19.26 6.92 -1.91
CA ARG A 38 19.61 8.00 -2.86
C ARG A 38 18.67 8.00 -4.08
N GLU A 39 18.33 6.83 -4.60
CA GLU A 39 17.40 6.69 -5.71
C GLU A 39 15.99 7.16 -5.31
N ALA A 40 15.53 6.83 -4.11
CA ALA A 40 14.25 7.32 -3.59
C ALA A 40 14.18 8.85 -3.59
N ARG A 41 15.17 9.52 -2.99
CA ARG A 41 15.24 11.00 -2.98
C ARG A 41 15.28 11.57 -4.39
N ARG A 42 15.99 10.93 -5.34
CA ARG A 42 16.01 11.34 -6.75
C ARG A 42 14.62 11.23 -7.38
N LEU A 43 13.93 10.11 -7.20
CA LEU A 43 12.59 9.89 -7.77
C LEU A 43 11.56 10.88 -7.20
N ILE A 44 11.64 11.17 -5.92
CA ILE A 44 10.77 12.18 -5.29
C ILE A 44 11.01 13.56 -5.90
N ARG A 45 12.27 14.00 -5.98
CA ARG A 45 12.63 15.33 -6.49
C ARG A 45 12.32 15.48 -7.98
N ASP A 46 12.68 14.49 -8.79
CA ASP A 46 12.67 14.60 -10.26
C ASP A 46 11.30 14.27 -10.86
N TYR A 47 10.48 13.45 -10.17
CA TYR A 47 9.19 12.96 -10.68
C TYR A 47 8.02 13.19 -9.73
N GLY A 48 8.23 13.81 -8.58
CA GLY A 48 7.15 14.05 -7.62
C GLY A 48 6.51 12.80 -7.03
N ILE A 49 7.28 11.72 -6.90
CA ILE A 49 6.80 10.46 -6.28
C ILE A 49 6.24 10.74 -4.88
N LYS A 50 5.03 10.26 -4.59
CA LYS A 50 4.33 10.48 -3.33
C LYS A 50 4.44 9.32 -2.34
N GLY A 51 4.91 8.17 -2.80
CA GLY A 51 5.09 7.01 -1.93
C GLY A 51 5.85 5.88 -2.60
N PHE A 52 6.13 4.85 -1.81
CA PHE A 52 6.87 3.67 -2.25
C PHE A 52 6.10 2.41 -1.90
N LYS A 53 5.87 1.55 -2.91
CA LYS A 53 5.25 0.23 -2.75
C LYS A 53 6.31 -0.82 -2.47
N PHE A 54 6.07 -1.57 -1.41
CA PHE A 54 6.80 -2.77 -1.03
C PHE A 54 5.91 -4.00 -1.16
N HIS A 55 6.50 -5.10 -1.59
CA HIS A 55 5.84 -6.41 -1.59
C HIS A 55 6.74 -7.42 -0.87
N PRO A 56 6.71 -7.47 0.48
CA PRO A 56 7.67 -8.24 1.27
C PRO A 56 7.78 -9.70 0.87
N THR A 57 6.66 -10.36 0.57
CA THR A 57 6.63 -11.76 0.09
C THR A 57 7.39 -11.93 -1.23
N MET A 58 7.25 -11.01 -2.19
CA MET A 58 7.95 -11.07 -3.48
C MET A 58 9.42 -10.65 -3.37
N GLN A 59 9.70 -9.66 -2.53
CA GLN A 59 11.05 -9.11 -2.33
C GLN A 59 11.87 -9.94 -1.32
N GLY A 60 11.22 -10.86 -0.58
CA GLY A 60 11.89 -11.83 0.29
C GLY A 60 12.49 -11.23 1.57
N PHE A 61 11.87 -10.20 2.15
CA PHE A 61 12.35 -9.54 3.37
C PHE A 61 11.23 -9.35 4.40
N TYR A 62 11.58 -9.22 5.67
CA TYR A 62 10.66 -8.77 6.70
C TYR A 62 10.62 -7.24 6.71
N PRO A 63 9.42 -6.61 6.82
CA PRO A 63 9.33 -5.14 6.87
C PRO A 63 10.22 -4.47 7.92
N ASN A 64 10.47 -5.12 9.05
CA ASN A 64 11.34 -4.65 10.12
C ASN A 64 12.82 -5.06 9.98
N ASP A 65 13.24 -5.60 8.83
CA ASP A 65 14.64 -5.86 8.55
C ASP A 65 15.46 -4.57 8.47
N ARG A 66 16.53 -4.47 9.22
CA ARG A 66 17.37 -3.26 9.28
C ARG A 66 17.97 -2.84 7.94
N MET A 67 18.12 -3.75 6.99
CA MET A 67 18.59 -3.42 5.64
C MET A 67 17.66 -2.45 4.88
N ALA A 68 16.36 -2.38 5.25
CA ALA A 68 15.39 -1.50 4.64
C ALA A 68 15.37 -0.09 5.24
N TYR A 69 15.99 0.11 6.40
CA TYR A 69 15.82 1.34 7.20
C TYR A 69 16.43 2.57 6.54
N ASP A 70 17.59 2.46 5.87
CA ASP A 70 18.14 3.57 5.07
C ASP A 70 17.11 4.10 4.04
N LEU A 71 16.31 3.19 3.46
CA LEU A 71 15.26 3.55 2.50
C LEU A 71 14.05 4.18 3.20
N TYR A 72 13.64 3.64 4.36
CA TYR A 72 12.53 4.21 5.15
C TYR A 72 12.88 5.60 5.69
N GLU A 73 14.12 5.83 6.14
CA GLU A 73 14.61 7.16 6.50
C GLU A 73 14.42 8.15 5.36
N ALA A 74 14.84 7.78 4.14
CA ALA A 74 14.67 8.64 2.97
C ALA A 74 13.20 8.93 2.64
N ILE A 75 12.31 7.97 2.83
CA ILE A 75 10.86 8.12 2.63
C ILE A 75 10.26 9.04 3.70
N ALA A 76 10.64 8.85 4.96
CA ALA A 76 10.16 9.62 6.09
C ALA A 76 10.59 11.09 6.02
N GLU A 77 11.88 11.35 5.76
CA GLU A 77 12.47 12.70 5.61
C GLU A 77 11.74 13.54 4.55
N GLU A 78 11.32 12.90 3.46
CA GLU A 78 10.62 13.55 2.35
C GLU A 78 9.09 13.58 2.53
N ASN A 79 8.58 13.17 3.71
CA ASN A 79 7.15 13.08 4.01
C ASN A 79 6.34 12.24 3.00
N CYS A 80 6.96 11.20 2.45
CA CYS A 80 6.35 10.26 1.54
C CYS A 80 5.70 9.07 2.28
N ILE A 81 4.87 8.32 1.57
CA ILE A 81 4.10 7.20 2.11
C ILE A 81 4.84 5.89 1.85
N ALA A 82 4.88 5.00 2.83
CA ALA A 82 5.29 3.61 2.65
C ALA A 82 4.05 2.70 2.57
N LEU A 83 3.84 2.09 1.41
CA LEU A 83 2.71 1.20 1.12
C LEU A 83 3.20 -0.24 1.05
N PHE A 84 2.76 -1.09 1.97
CA PHE A 84 3.18 -2.48 2.06
C PHE A 84 2.07 -3.43 1.66
N HIS A 85 2.36 -4.40 0.81
CA HIS A 85 1.49 -5.57 0.66
C HIS A 85 1.46 -6.34 1.98
N THR A 86 0.28 -6.60 2.50
CA THR A 86 0.05 -7.40 3.72
C THR A 86 -0.96 -8.51 3.47
N GLY A 87 -0.78 -9.61 4.19
CA GLY A 87 -1.61 -10.79 4.01
C GLY A 87 -1.16 -11.73 2.90
N GLN A 88 -2.06 -12.61 2.50
CA GLN A 88 -1.84 -13.58 1.43
C GLN A 88 -1.72 -12.85 0.09
N THR A 89 -0.74 -13.24 -0.72
CA THR A 89 -0.62 -12.78 -2.10
C THR A 89 -1.31 -13.73 -3.08
N GLY A 90 -1.88 -13.18 -4.16
CA GLY A 90 -2.32 -13.95 -5.31
C GLY A 90 -1.17 -14.51 -6.15
N VAL A 91 0.04 -13.95 -6.03
CA VAL A 91 1.22 -14.42 -6.76
C VAL A 91 1.62 -15.81 -6.26
N GLY A 92 1.69 -16.77 -7.19
CA GLY A 92 2.03 -18.15 -6.87
C GLY A 92 0.89 -18.99 -6.31
N ASN A 93 -0.32 -18.43 -6.16
CA ASN A 93 -1.47 -19.17 -5.65
C ASN A 93 -1.80 -20.38 -6.55
N GLY A 94 -1.95 -21.55 -5.94
CA GLY A 94 -2.19 -22.82 -6.66
C GLY A 94 -0.98 -23.37 -7.42
N MET A 95 0.15 -22.67 -7.47
CA MET A 95 1.38 -23.12 -8.14
C MET A 95 2.23 -24.02 -7.23
N ARG A 96 3.04 -24.88 -7.83
CA ARG A 96 3.95 -25.77 -7.09
C ARG A 96 4.86 -24.94 -6.17
N GLY A 97 4.84 -25.26 -4.87
CA GLY A 97 5.61 -24.55 -3.85
C GLY A 97 5.28 -23.05 -3.76
N GLY A 98 4.08 -22.63 -4.24
CA GLY A 98 3.70 -21.22 -4.26
C GLY A 98 4.69 -20.32 -5.02
N MET A 99 5.38 -20.85 -6.03
CA MET A 99 6.49 -20.16 -6.73
C MET A 99 7.62 -19.69 -5.79
N GLY A 100 7.81 -20.36 -4.65
CA GLY A 100 8.80 -19.98 -3.64
C GLY A 100 8.39 -18.83 -2.72
N MET A 101 7.18 -18.30 -2.87
CA MET A 101 6.67 -17.22 -2.02
C MET A 101 6.49 -17.69 -0.58
N ARG A 102 6.92 -16.88 0.37
CA ARG A 102 6.75 -17.14 1.81
C ARG A 102 5.84 -16.07 2.40
N LEU A 103 4.59 -16.44 2.69
CA LEU A 103 3.55 -15.51 3.14
C LEU A 103 3.92 -14.78 4.44
N LYS A 104 4.71 -15.40 5.32
CA LYS A 104 5.14 -14.82 6.59
C LYS A 104 5.77 -13.43 6.46
N PHE A 105 6.42 -13.12 5.34
CA PHE A 105 7.01 -11.81 5.12
C PHE A 105 5.99 -10.68 5.05
N SER A 106 4.75 -10.99 4.67
CA SER A 106 3.66 -10.00 4.59
C SER A 106 2.74 -10.01 5.82
N HIS A 107 3.21 -10.53 6.96
CA HIS A 107 2.46 -10.48 8.21
C HIS A 107 2.45 -9.04 8.75
N PRO A 108 1.25 -8.45 9.03
CA PRO A 108 1.14 -7.02 9.36
C PRO A 108 1.84 -6.61 10.66
N MET A 109 2.04 -7.55 11.61
CA MET A 109 2.72 -7.24 12.88
C MET A 109 4.17 -6.78 12.72
N TYR A 110 4.86 -7.11 11.63
CA TYR A 110 6.20 -6.54 11.37
C TYR A 110 6.18 -5.04 11.09
N LEU A 111 5.01 -4.49 10.74
CA LEU A 111 4.84 -3.06 10.53
C LEU A 111 4.54 -2.30 11.84
N ASP A 112 4.25 -3.01 12.92
CA ASP A 112 4.20 -2.41 14.26
C ASP A 112 5.56 -1.82 14.65
N ASP A 113 6.64 -2.58 14.46
CA ASP A 113 8.01 -2.14 14.72
C ASP A 113 8.39 -0.94 13.84
N VAL A 114 8.09 -1.02 12.53
CA VAL A 114 8.38 0.07 11.59
C VAL A 114 7.63 1.35 11.96
N ALA A 115 6.38 1.22 12.40
CA ALA A 115 5.58 2.37 12.81
C ALA A 115 6.08 3.01 14.12
N VAL A 116 6.74 2.25 14.99
CA VAL A 116 7.43 2.77 16.19
C VAL A 116 8.69 3.52 15.80
N ASP A 117 9.51 2.90 14.93
CA ASP A 117 10.81 3.45 14.54
C ASP A 117 10.67 4.69 13.62
N PHE A 118 9.54 4.80 12.89
CA PHE A 118 9.23 5.90 11.96
C PHE A 118 7.84 6.50 12.25
N PRO A 119 7.65 7.16 13.40
CA PRO A 119 6.31 7.58 13.86
C PRO A 119 5.65 8.66 12.99
N ASP A 120 6.42 9.41 12.24
CA ASP A 120 5.92 10.46 11.33
C ASP A 120 5.75 9.98 9.87
N MET A 121 6.24 8.80 9.53
CA MET A 121 6.07 8.22 8.20
C MET A 121 4.68 7.57 8.08
N PRO A 122 3.82 8.02 7.15
CA PRO A 122 2.56 7.32 6.91
C PRO A 122 2.81 5.93 6.31
N ILE A 123 2.19 4.92 6.91
CA ILE A 123 2.28 3.52 6.48
C ILE A 123 0.90 3.06 6.05
N ILE A 124 0.79 2.48 4.86
CA ILE A 124 -0.45 1.86 4.39
C ILE A 124 -0.25 0.35 4.33
N LEU A 125 -1.12 -0.38 5.01
CA LEU A 125 -1.29 -1.82 4.86
C LEU A 125 -2.17 -2.06 3.64
N ALA A 126 -1.59 -2.51 2.52
CA ALA A 126 -2.37 -2.82 1.33
C ALA A 126 -3.07 -4.16 1.53
N HIS A 127 -4.35 -4.13 1.27
CA HIS A 127 -5.34 -5.19 1.43
C HIS A 127 -5.84 -5.38 2.88
N PRO A 128 -7.00 -6.03 3.06
CA PRO A 128 -7.51 -6.38 4.39
C PRO A 128 -6.65 -7.36 5.18
N SER A 129 -5.50 -7.79 4.63
CA SER A 129 -4.48 -8.64 5.27
C SER A 129 -4.92 -10.07 5.57
N PHE A 130 -5.84 -10.67 4.78
CA PHE A 130 -6.20 -12.08 4.97
C PHE A 130 -4.95 -12.99 5.05
N PRO A 131 -4.84 -13.93 6.03
CA PRO A 131 -5.83 -14.25 7.08
C PRO A 131 -5.63 -13.43 8.38
N TRP A 132 -4.76 -12.43 8.40
CA TRP A 132 -4.34 -11.64 9.58
C TRP A 132 -5.06 -10.29 9.67
N GLN A 133 -6.40 -10.29 9.41
CA GLN A 133 -7.18 -9.05 9.45
C GLN A 133 -7.20 -8.40 10.83
N GLU A 134 -7.32 -9.19 11.89
CA GLU A 134 -7.41 -8.69 13.25
C GLU A 134 -6.09 -8.08 13.72
N GLU A 135 -4.95 -8.65 13.30
CA GLU A 135 -3.63 -8.08 13.54
C GLU A 135 -3.46 -6.74 12.81
N ALA A 136 -3.89 -6.66 11.55
CA ALA A 136 -3.85 -5.41 10.79
C ALA A 136 -4.72 -4.33 11.43
N LEU A 137 -5.95 -4.69 11.87
CA LEU A 137 -6.84 -3.80 12.61
C LEU A 137 -6.21 -3.34 13.93
N SER A 138 -5.55 -4.25 14.65
CA SER A 138 -4.86 -3.93 15.91
C SER A 138 -3.72 -2.94 15.69
N VAL A 139 -2.84 -3.17 14.71
CA VAL A 139 -1.74 -2.26 14.38
C VAL A 139 -2.27 -0.89 13.96
N ALA A 140 -3.25 -0.83 13.05
CA ALA A 140 -3.83 0.42 12.61
C ALA A 140 -4.57 1.19 13.73
N THR A 141 -5.15 0.48 14.69
CA THR A 141 -5.80 1.10 15.86
C THR A 141 -4.76 1.70 16.82
N HIS A 142 -3.68 0.96 17.05
CA HIS A 142 -2.65 1.36 18.01
C HIS A 142 -1.70 2.46 17.49
N LYS A 143 -1.39 2.44 16.17
CA LYS A 143 -0.42 3.36 15.55
C LYS A 143 -1.15 4.48 14.80
N PRO A 144 -0.96 5.76 15.16
CA PRO A 144 -1.64 6.89 14.51
C PRO A 144 -1.29 7.05 13.03
N ASN A 145 -0.09 6.66 12.62
CA ASN A 145 0.45 6.78 11.27
C ASN A 145 0.17 5.56 10.37
N VAL A 146 -0.59 4.54 10.84
CA VAL A 146 -0.90 3.34 10.05
C VAL A 146 -2.34 3.39 9.53
N TYR A 147 -2.51 3.11 8.25
CA TYR A 147 -3.76 3.09 7.48
C TYR A 147 -3.96 1.72 6.85
N ILE A 148 -5.19 1.39 6.44
CA ILE A 148 -5.51 0.16 5.71
C ILE A 148 -6.15 0.52 4.38
N ASP A 149 -5.60 0.01 3.29
CA ASP A 149 -6.17 0.04 1.96
C ASP A 149 -7.01 -1.23 1.74
N LEU A 150 -8.25 -1.05 1.32
CA LEU A 150 -9.25 -2.12 1.18
C LEU A 150 -9.21 -2.82 -0.18
N SER A 151 -8.11 -2.69 -0.92
CA SER A 151 -7.91 -3.28 -2.26
C SER A 151 -7.67 -4.79 -2.23
N GLY A 152 -7.59 -5.40 -3.40
CA GLY A 152 -7.20 -6.81 -3.60
C GLY A 152 -8.22 -7.85 -3.17
N TRP A 153 -9.28 -7.43 -2.52
CA TRP A 153 -10.43 -8.27 -2.11
C TRP A 153 -11.74 -7.59 -2.50
N SER A 154 -12.69 -8.39 -3.01
CA SER A 154 -14.04 -7.88 -3.19
C SER A 154 -14.68 -7.65 -1.82
N PRO A 155 -15.31 -6.47 -1.58
CA PRO A 155 -15.96 -6.14 -0.32
C PRO A 155 -16.98 -7.17 0.16
N ARG A 156 -17.60 -7.91 -0.73
CA ARG A 156 -18.54 -9.01 -0.38
C ARG A 156 -17.92 -10.09 0.52
N TYR A 157 -16.59 -10.17 0.58
CA TYR A 157 -15.85 -11.14 1.41
C TYR A 157 -15.24 -10.51 2.67
N PHE A 158 -15.56 -9.24 2.95
CA PHE A 158 -15.08 -8.60 4.16
C PHE A 158 -15.72 -9.26 5.39
N PRO A 159 -14.92 -9.70 6.37
CA PRO A 159 -15.46 -10.27 7.58
C PRO A 159 -16.19 -9.19 8.41
N PRO A 160 -17.21 -9.55 9.23
CA PRO A 160 -17.98 -8.61 10.03
C PRO A 160 -17.14 -7.69 10.90
N ILE A 161 -16.04 -8.20 11.44
CA ILE A 161 -15.13 -7.40 12.27
C ILE A 161 -14.51 -6.25 11.46
N LEU A 162 -14.12 -6.46 10.21
CA LEU A 162 -13.58 -5.41 9.35
C LEU A 162 -14.64 -4.33 9.09
N VAL A 163 -15.88 -4.73 8.76
CA VAL A 163 -17.00 -3.80 8.55
C VAL A 163 -17.28 -2.98 9.82
N GLN A 164 -17.23 -3.60 11.00
CA GLN A 164 -17.37 -2.91 12.27
C GLN A 164 -16.30 -1.83 12.46
N TYR A 165 -15.02 -2.13 12.18
CA TYR A 165 -13.92 -1.18 12.32
C TYR A 165 -13.97 -0.06 11.28
N ILE A 166 -14.38 -0.35 10.04
CA ILE A 166 -14.66 0.65 9.00
C ILE A 166 -15.67 1.68 9.52
N ASN A 167 -16.75 1.21 10.14
CA ASN A 167 -17.82 2.06 10.65
C ASN A 167 -17.50 2.83 11.94
N THR A 168 -16.42 2.47 12.64
CA THR A 168 -16.17 2.96 14.00
C THR A 168 -14.76 3.53 14.16
N ILE A 169 -13.88 2.77 14.79
CA ILE A 169 -12.56 3.21 15.28
C ILE A 169 -11.66 3.64 14.13
N LEU A 170 -11.71 2.93 13.00
CA LEU A 170 -10.82 3.17 11.87
C LEU A 170 -11.46 3.92 10.69
N LYS A 171 -12.63 4.53 10.88
CA LYS A 171 -13.34 5.24 9.80
C LYS A 171 -12.51 6.31 9.08
N HIS A 172 -11.51 6.90 9.76
CA HIS A 172 -10.60 7.90 9.19
C HIS A 172 -9.27 7.31 8.69
N LYS A 173 -9.13 5.99 8.70
CA LYS A 173 -7.91 5.28 8.32
C LYS A 173 -8.10 4.20 7.27
N MET A 174 -9.35 3.97 6.83
CA MET A 174 -9.67 3.04 5.76
C MET A 174 -9.67 3.76 4.41
N LEU A 175 -8.99 3.18 3.43
CA LEU A 175 -8.78 3.78 2.12
C LEU A 175 -9.40 2.88 1.05
N PHE A 176 -10.05 3.50 0.06
CA PHE A 176 -10.49 2.80 -1.13
C PHE A 176 -9.30 2.36 -1.98
N GLY A 177 -9.39 1.15 -2.52
CA GLY A 177 -8.52 0.63 -3.55
C GLY A 177 -9.17 -0.58 -4.21
N SER A 178 -8.92 -0.80 -5.49
CA SER A 178 -9.44 -1.97 -6.23
C SER A 178 -8.38 -3.04 -6.51
N ASP A 179 -7.11 -2.65 -6.53
CA ASP A 179 -6.00 -3.49 -7.02
C ASP A 179 -6.17 -3.86 -8.51
N TRP A 180 -6.59 -2.85 -9.30
CA TRP A 180 -6.73 -3.03 -10.75
C TRP A 180 -5.40 -3.52 -11.36
N PRO A 181 -5.40 -4.48 -12.31
CA PRO A 181 -6.57 -5.02 -13.03
C PRO A 181 -7.24 -6.26 -12.38
N ALA A 182 -6.81 -6.69 -11.19
CA ALA A 182 -7.37 -7.88 -10.54
C ALA A 182 -8.87 -7.72 -10.22
N ILE A 183 -9.24 -6.55 -9.68
CA ILE A 183 -10.63 -6.16 -9.45
C ILE A 183 -10.84 -4.79 -10.10
N THR A 184 -11.91 -4.64 -10.90
CA THR A 184 -12.24 -3.33 -11.46
C THR A 184 -12.83 -2.42 -10.39
N PRO A 185 -12.59 -1.09 -10.45
CA PRO A 185 -13.22 -0.14 -9.53
C PRO A 185 -14.74 -0.27 -9.47
N ASP A 186 -15.41 -0.40 -10.62
CA ASP A 186 -16.87 -0.54 -10.69
C ASP A 186 -17.37 -1.76 -9.93
N ARG A 187 -16.70 -2.90 -10.07
CA ARG A 187 -17.05 -4.12 -9.34
C ARG A 187 -16.84 -3.93 -7.84
N TRP A 188 -15.71 -3.36 -7.45
CA TRP A 188 -15.43 -3.11 -6.03
C TRP A 188 -16.47 -2.19 -5.42
N MET A 189 -16.82 -1.08 -6.10
CA MET A 189 -17.84 -0.12 -5.68
C MET A 189 -19.22 -0.75 -5.54
N SER A 190 -19.60 -1.60 -6.51
CA SER A 190 -20.87 -2.33 -6.48
C SER A 190 -20.96 -3.28 -5.29
N ASP A 191 -19.87 -4.01 -4.98
CA ASP A 191 -19.82 -4.92 -3.84
C ASP A 191 -19.78 -4.16 -2.50
N PHE A 192 -19.09 -3.01 -2.45
CA PHE A 192 -19.02 -2.15 -1.26
C PHE A 192 -20.39 -1.54 -0.92
N ALA A 193 -21.17 -1.16 -1.91
CA ALA A 193 -22.52 -0.62 -1.73
C ALA A 193 -23.50 -1.63 -1.13
N GLN A 194 -23.16 -2.93 -1.09
CA GLN A 194 -23.99 -3.96 -0.45
C GLN A 194 -23.65 -4.18 1.03
N LEU A 195 -22.59 -3.55 1.53
CA LEU A 195 -22.20 -3.62 2.94
C LEU A 195 -23.01 -2.63 3.77
N ASP A 196 -23.26 -2.98 5.03
CA ASP A 196 -23.85 -2.07 6.01
C ASP A 196 -22.81 -1.05 6.50
N ILE A 197 -22.47 -0.11 5.60
CA ILE A 197 -21.58 1.01 5.92
C ILE A 197 -22.43 2.26 6.16
N ARG A 198 -22.15 2.94 7.28
CA ARG A 198 -22.84 4.18 7.64
C ARG A 198 -22.65 5.24 6.57
N GLU A 199 -23.72 5.98 6.25
CA GLU A 199 -23.71 6.99 5.19
C GLU A 199 -22.57 8.01 5.33
N GLU A 200 -22.31 8.48 6.56
CA GLU A 200 -21.22 9.42 6.85
C GLU A 200 -19.81 8.84 6.70
N VAL A 201 -19.67 7.49 6.67
CA VAL A 201 -18.38 6.81 6.51
C VAL A 201 -18.04 6.55 5.03
N VAL A 202 -19.05 6.39 4.18
CA VAL A 202 -18.85 6.12 2.74
C VAL A 202 -17.90 7.12 2.08
N PRO A 203 -18.12 8.46 2.15
CA PRO A 203 -17.20 9.42 1.53
C PRO A 203 -15.79 9.40 2.14
N LEU A 204 -15.67 9.10 3.44
CA LEU A 204 -14.37 8.97 4.08
C LEU A 204 -13.54 7.86 3.43
N VAL A 205 -14.12 6.66 3.30
CA VAL A 205 -13.45 5.50 2.70
C VAL A 205 -13.15 5.74 1.23
N LEU A 206 -14.12 6.24 0.47
CA LEU A 206 -14.01 6.32 -0.99
C LEU A 206 -13.09 7.43 -1.48
N LYS A 207 -12.89 8.50 -0.70
CA LYS A 207 -12.15 9.67 -1.17
C LYS A 207 -11.41 10.44 -0.07
N GLU A 208 -12.10 10.86 0.98
CA GLU A 208 -11.62 11.92 1.87
C GLU A 208 -10.37 11.52 2.65
N ASN A 209 -10.31 10.27 3.13
CA ASN A 209 -9.15 9.78 3.86
C ASN A 209 -7.90 9.79 2.97
N ALA A 210 -8.00 9.30 1.74
CA ALA A 210 -6.88 9.29 0.78
C ALA A 210 -6.50 10.73 0.39
N ALA A 211 -7.46 11.60 0.12
CA ALA A 211 -7.21 12.99 -0.21
C ALA A 211 -6.46 13.71 0.92
N LYS A 212 -6.88 13.51 2.17
CA LYS A 212 -6.21 14.06 3.35
C LYS A 212 -4.79 13.52 3.51
N LEU A 213 -4.62 12.20 3.38
CA LEU A 213 -3.32 11.54 3.52
C LEU A 213 -2.32 12.00 2.45
N LEU A 214 -2.77 12.15 1.21
CA LEU A 214 -1.99 12.61 0.07
C LEU A 214 -1.88 14.15 -0.01
N LYS A 215 -2.51 14.87 0.91
CA LYS A 215 -2.55 16.35 0.95
C LYS A 215 -3.07 16.96 -0.37
N LEU A 216 -4.10 16.32 -0.96
CA LEU A 216 -4.78 16.82 -2.15
C LEU A 216 -5.73 17.97 -1.76
N LYS A 217 -5.89 18.91 -2.73
CA LYS A 217 -6.83 20.04 -2.59
C LYS A 217 -8.24 19.63 -2.99
#